data_e94d79928cf01ef8750c1267b46bfaba
#
_entry.id   e94d79928cf01ef8750c1267b46bfaba
#
_cell.length_a   1.000
_cell.length_b   1.000
_cell.length_c   1.000
_cell.angle_alpha   90.00
_cell.angle_beta   90.00
_cell.angle_gamma   90.00
#
_symmetry.space_group_name_H-M   'P 1'
#
loop_
_entity.id
_entity.type
_entity.pdbx_description
1 polymer ?
#
loop_
_entity_poly.entity_id
_entity_poly.type
_entity_poly.pdbx_seq_one_letter_code
_entity_poly.pdbx_strand_id
1 'polypeptide(L)'
;MIPRFRAWLKEDKEMIDVDEMHFKNGELDFIGNGITWMYKKSDIVLMQSTGFKDKNGKEIFEGDIVDSEDGILSGVVEFRPDLGMFVSTLIKYNNFERLCNVADSVHIIGDIYTNPELANDN
;
A
#
# COMPACT_ATOMS: atom_id res chain seq x y z
N MET A 1 -18.31 -0.12 -4.36
CA MET A 1 -17.02 -0.80 -4.49
C MET A 1 -16.70 -1.52 -3.19
N ILE A 2 -16.31 -2.78 -3.28
CA ILE A 2 -15.87 -3.54 -2.10
C ILE A 2 -14.40 -3.20 -1.86
N PRO A 3 -14.04 -2.71 -0.66
CA PRO A 3 -12.64 -2.43 -0.35
C PRO A 3 -11.77 -3.68 -0.48
N ARG A 4 -10.60 -3.54 -1.08
CA ARG A 4 -9.63 -4.60 -1.22
C ARG A 4 -8.45 -4.34 -0.31
N PHE A 5 -7.92 -5.41 0.27
CA PHE A 5 -6.81 -5.35 1.21
C PHE A 5 -5.74 -6.35 0.81
N ARG A 6 -4.51 -6.03 1.19
CA ARG A 6 -3.39 -6.97 1.16
C ARG A 6 -2.68 -6.89 2.49
N ALA A 7 -1.85 -7.87 2.79
CA ALA A 7 -1.12 -7.90 4.06
C ALA A 7 0.32 -8.34 3.83
N TRP A 8 1.22 -7.73 4.60
CA TRP A 8 2.60 -8.15 4.70
C TRP A 8 2.74 -9.12 5.87
N LEU A 9 3.22 -10.32 5.59
CA LEU A 9 3.50 -11.34 6.62
C LEU A 9 4.88 -11.05 7.19
N LYS A 10 4.93 -10.62 8.44
CA LYS A 10 6.18 -10.16 9.07
C LYS A 10 7.24 -11.24 9.17
N GLU A 11 6.83 -12.45 9.52
CA GLU A 11 7.76 -13.57 9.70
C GLU A 11 8.24 -14.12 8.36
N ASP A 12 7.30 -14.41 7.47
CA ASP A 12 7.61 -14.99 6.16
C ASP A 12 8.17 -13.99 5.16
N LYS A 13 8.03 -12.70 5.45
CA LYS A 13 8.46 -11.61 4.55
C LYS A 13 7.83 -11.75 3.17
N GLU A 14 6.52 -11.89 3.16
CA GLU A 14 5.74 -12.14 1.95
C GLU A 14 4.49 -11.27 1.92
N MET A 15 4.12 -10.79 0.74
CA MET A 15 2.89 -10.04 0.53
C MET A 15 1.80 -10.98 0.05
N ILE A 16 0.63 -10.92 0.68
CA ILE A 16 -0.50 -11.76 0.32
C ILE A 16 -1.77 -10.94 0.14
N ASP A 17 -2.69 -11.46 -0.68
CA ASP A 17 -4.03 -10.90 -0.78
C ASP A 17 -4.87 -11.34 0.42
N VAL A 18 -5.79 -10.49 0.85
CA VAL A 18 -6.68 -10.75 1.98
C VAL A 18 -8.07 -11.07 1.45
N ASP A 19 -8.57 -12.28 1.74
CA ASP A 19 -9.90 -12.73 1.34
C ASP A 19 -10.93 -12.51 2.44
N GLU A 20 -10.51 -12.60 3.68
CA GLU A 20 -11.40 -12.52 4.84
C GLU A 20 -10.78 -11.64 5.93
N MET A 21 -11.66 -10.94 6.63
CA MET A 21 -11.27 -10.15 7.80
C MET A 21 -12.26 -10.48 8.92
N HIS A 22 -11.73 -10.82 10.08
CA HIS A 22 -12.53 -11.17 11.26
C HIS A 22 -12.30 -10.15 12.37
N PHE A 23 -13.40 -9.63 12.90
CA PHE A 23 -13.36 -8.58 13.93
C PHE A 23 -13.89 -9.13 15.25
N LYS A 24 -13.32 -8.65 16.33
CA LYS A 24 -13.76 -8.95 17.69
C LYS A 24 -13.82 -7.64 18.46
N ASN A 25 -14.98 -7.33 19.02
CA ASN A 25 -15.20 -6.09 19.78
C ASN A 25 -14.87 -4.82 18.98
N GLY A 26 -15.13 -4.85 17.65
CA GLY A 26 -14.89 -3.71 16.77
C GLY A 26 -13.46 -3.57 16.26
N GLU A 27 -12.57 -4.47 16.68
CA GLU A 27 -11.17 -4.45 16.26
C GLU A 27 -10.83 -5.65 15.39
N LEU A 28 -9.89 -5.48 14.47
CA LEU A 28 -9.41 -6.58 13.64
C LEU A 28 -8.73 -7.63 14.53
N ASP A 29 -9.16 -8.88 14.41
CA ASP A 29 -8.61 -10.01 15.15
C ASP A 29 -7.64 -10.82 14.27
N PHE A 30 -8.13 -11.31 13.14
CA PHE A 30 -7.30 -12.05 12.19
C PHE A 30 -7.81 -11.88 10.76
N ILE A 31 -6.95 -12.24 9.80
CA ILE A 31 -7.28 -12.23 8.38
C ILE A 31 -7.15 -13.65 7.81
N GLY A 32 -7.80 -13.90 6.70
CA GLY A 32 -7.67 -15.13 5.94
C GLY A 32 -7.15 -14.91 4.53
N ASN A 33 -6.38 -15.88 4.06
CA ASN A 33 -5.93 -15.95 2.68
C ASN A 33 -6.18 -17.37 2.19
N GLY A 34 -7.24 -17.56 1.42
CA GLY A 34 -7.68 -18.88 0.98
C GLY A 34 -8.43 -19.63 2.07
N ILE A 35 -8.64 -20.93 1.87
CA ILE A 35 -9.53 -21.73 2.71
C ILE A 35 -8.88 -22.14 4.05
N THR A 36 -7.56 -22.28 4.08
CA THR A 36 -6.87 -22.96 5.19
C THR A 36 -5.90 -22.08 5.99
N TRP A 37 -5.57 -20.89 5.50
CA TRP A 37 -4.55 -20.06 6.13
C TRP A 37 -5.16 -18.84 6.80
N MET A 38 -4.85 -18.67 8.08
CA MET A 38 -5.31 -17.55 8.89
C MET A 38 -4.13 -16.94 9.63
N TYR A 39 -4.12 -15.61 9.73
CA TYR A 39 -3.03 -14.86 10.34
C TYR A 39 -3.58 -13.88 11.35
N LYS A 40 -2.97 -13.83 12.52
CA LYS A 40 -3.34 -12.89 13.58
C LYS A 40 -2.91 -11.47 13.19
N LYS A 41 -3.69 -10.49 13.64
CA LYS A 41 -3.37 -9.07 13.43
C LYS A 41 -1.94 -8.72 13.81
N SER A 42 -1.42 -9.28 14.92
CA SER A 42 -0.07 -9.00 15.40
C SER A 42 1.04 -9.48 14.48
N ASP A 43 0.74 -10.43 13.59
CA ASP A 43 1.73 -11.05 12.70
C ASP A 43 1.78 -10.42 11.31
N ILE A 44 0.94 -9.42 11.06
CA ILE A 44 0.78 -8.82 9.75
C ILE A 44 0.79 -7.29 9.79
N VAL A 45 1.02 -6.70 8.61
CA VAL A 45 0.72 -5.28 8.36
C VAL A 45 -0.35 -5.23 7.29
N LEU A 46 -1.53 -4.74 7.64
CA LEU A 46 -2.66 -4.64 6.73
C LEU A 46 -2.56 -3.36 5.90
N MET A 47 -2.79 -3.47 4.59
CA MET A 47 -2.77 -2.35 3.67
C MET A 47 -4.03 -2.32 2.83
N GLN A 48 -4.62 -1.14 2.68
CA GLN A 48 -5.84 -0.94 1.91
C GLN A 48 -5.52 -0.56 0.48
N SER A 49 -6.34 -1.04 -0.46
CA SER A 49 -6.32 -0.53 -1.83
C SER A 49 -6.74 0.94 -1.84
N THR A 50 -6.06 1.74 -2.63
CA THR A 50 -6.39 3.15 -2.81
C THR A 50 -7.59 3.37 -3.71
N GLY A 51 -7.99 2.36 -4.50
CA GLY A 51 -9.01 2.47 -5.53
C GLY A 51 -8.48 3.07 -6.84
N PHE A 52 -7.24 3.53 -6.87
CA PHE A 52 -6.61 4.07 -8.08
C PHE A 52 -5.72 3.03 -8.74
N LYS A 53 -5.56 3.16 -10.05
CA LYS A 53 -4.65 2.35 -10.84
C LYS A 53 -3.51 3.23 -11.34
N ASP A 54 -2.33 2.64 -11.48
CA ASP A 54 -1.19 3.35 -12.05
C ASP A 54 -1.34 3.47 -13.57
N LYS A 55 -0.36 4.08 -14.23
CA LYS A 55 -0.41 4.31 -15.69
C LYS A 55 -0.48 3.01 -16.50
N ASN A 56 -0.08 1.88 -15.90
CA ASN A 56 -0.12 0.57 -16.53
C ASN A 56 -1.38 -0.22 -16.18
N GLY A 57 -2.32 0.39 -15.45
CA GLY A 57 -3.56 -0.26 -15.04
C GLY A 57 -3.45 -1.13 -13.82
N LYS A 58 -2.32 -1.09 -13.10
CA LYS A 58 -2.11 -1.88 -11.89
C LYS A 58 -2.69 -1.15 -10.68
N GLU A 59 -3.44 -1.87 -9.85
CA GLU A 59 -4.06 -1.32 -8.64
C GLU A 59 -2.99 -0.88 -7.63
N ILE A 60 -3.17 0.34 -7.11
CA ILE A 60 -2.23 0.93 -6.14
C ILE A 60 -2.74 0.69 -4.72
N PHE A 61 -1.87 0.17 -3.86
CA PHE A 61 -2.16 -0.06 -2.44
C PHE A 61 -1.32 0.87 -1.56
N GLU A 62 -1.77 1.09 -0.33
CA GLU A 62 -0.95 1.70 0.70
C GLU A 62 0.39 0.96 0.77
N GLY A 63 1.48 1.72 0.94
CA GLY A 63 2.82 1.14 1.02
C GLY A 63 3.50 0.93 -0.32
N ASP A 64 2.78 1.08 -1.45
CA ASP A 64 3.41 1.01 -2.76
C ASP A 64 4.37 2.16 -2.95
N ILE A 65 5.46 1.89 -3.67
CA ILE A 65 6.41 2.91 -4.12
C ILE A 65 6.14 3.14 -5.60
N VAL A 66 5.90 4.38 -5.96
CA VAL A 66 5.58 4.77 -7.33
C VAL A 66 6.61 5.76 -7.84
N ASP A 67 6.77 5.81 -9.16
CA ASP A 67 7.69 6.75 -9.80
C ASP A 67 7.14 7.17 -11.16
N SER A 68 7.51 8.38 -11.57
CA SER A 68 7.29 8.86 -12.94
C SER A 68 8.50 8.49 -13.79
N GLU A 69 8.33 8.51 -15.12
CA GLU A 69 9.42 8.17 -16.04
C GLU A 69 10.65 9.08 -15.89
N ASP A 70 10.42 10.35 -15.55
CA ASP A 70 11.49 11.34 -15.33
C ASP A 70 12.11 11.26 -13.93
N GLY A 71 11.59 10.41 -13.06
CA GLY A 71 12.11 10.23 -11.69
C GLY A 71 11.73 11.33 -10.72
N ILE A 72 10.93 12.31 -11.13
CA ILE A 72 10.58 13.46 -10.27
C ILE A 72 9.54 13.09 -9.22
N LEU A 73 8.61 12.20 -9.56
CA LEU A 73 7.48 11.83 -8.67
C LEU A 73 7.71 10.54 -7.91
N SER A 74 8.96 10.22 -7.56
CA SER A 74 9.26 9.07 -6.71
C SER A 74 8.61 9.27 -5.34
N GLY A 75 7.70 8.40 -4.95
CA GLY A 75 6.99 8.57 -3.69
C GLY A 75 6.45 7.29 -3.10
N VAL A 76 6.10 7.36 -1.81
CA VAL A 76 5.47 6.28 -1.06
C VAL A 76 3.99 6.59 -0.89
N VAL A 77 3.15 5.66 -1.25
CA VAL A 77 1.68 5.83 -1.17
C VAL A 77 1.21 5.62 0.27
N GLU A 78 0.55 6.62 0.82
CA GLU A 78 0.06 6.64 2.19
C GLU A 78 -1.34 7.23 2.26
N PHE A 79 -2.09 6.82 3.28
CA PHE A 79 -3.33 7.51 3.62
C PHE A 79 -3.04 8.63 4.62
N ARG A 80 -3.50 9.84 4.32
CA ARG A 80 -3.38 10.99 5.23
C ARG A 80 -4.72 11.24 5.90
N PRO A 81 -4.91 10.79 7.18
CA PRO A 81 -6.21 10.98 7.85
C PRO A 81 -6.59 12.44 8.03
N ASP A 82 -5.60 13.32 8.23
CA ASP A 82 -5.82 14.76 8.36
C ASP A 82 -6.41 15.39 7.09
N LEU A 83 -6.15 14.77 5.92
CA LEU A 83 -6.67 15.23 4.64
C LEU A 83 -7.81 14.36 4.12
N GLY A 84 -8.02 13.19 4.72
CA GLY A 84 -9.03 12.23 4.26
C GLY A 84 -8.76 11.66 2.89
N MET A 85 -7.50 11.55 2.49
CA MET A 85 -7.15 11.09 1.14
C MET A 85 -5.82 10.36 1.10
N PHE A 86 -5.63 9.61 0.01
CA PHE A 86 -4.35 8.98 -0.31
C PHE A 86 -3.44 9.98 -1.00
N VAL A 87 -2.17 9.94 -0.62
CA VAL A 87 -1.13 10.79 -1.18
C VAL A 87 0.08 9.97 -1.58
N SER A 88 0.93 10.51 -2.46
CA SER A 88 2.27 10.03 -2.71
C SER A 88 3.22 10.96 -1.98
N THR A 89 3.83 10.47 -0.92
CA THR A 89 4.82 11.25 -0.14
C THR A 89 6.15 11.15 -0.87
N LEU A 90 6.64 12.27 -1.37
CA LEU A 90 7.83 12.29 -2.22
C LEU A 90 9.07 11.94 -1.41
N ILE A 91 9.89 11.05 -1.96
CA ILE A 91 11.08 10.54 -1.27
C ILE A 91 12.19 11.60 -1.23
N LYS A 92 12.39 12.31 -2.34
CA LYS A 92 13.50 13.29 -2.47
C LYS A 92 13.15 14.69 -2.03
N TYR A 93 11.87 14.97 -1.81
CA TYR A 93 11.38 16.30 -1.49
C TYR A 93 10.53 16.25 -0.24
N ASN A 94 10.60 17.24 0.60
CA ASN A 94 9.77 17.33 1.79
C ASN A 94 8.37 17.82 1.41
N ASN A 95 7.66 17.01 0.62
CA ASN A 95 6.36 17.34 0.08
C ASN A 95 5.59 16.07 -0.29
N PHE A 96 4.35 16.22 -0.67
CA PHE A 96 3.52 15.13 -1.15
C PHE A 96 2.67 15.59 -2.33
N GLU A 97 2.21 14.62 -3.12
CA GLU A 97 1.24 14.85 -4.18
C GLU A 97 -0.04 14.08 -3.87
N ARG A 98 -1.18 14.64 -4.21
CA ARG A 98 -2.45 13.92 -4.10
C ARG A 98 -2.44 12.77 -5.10
N LEU A 99 -2.73 11.56 -4.65
CA LEU A 99 -2.67 10.40 -5.52
C LEU A 99 -3.64 10.53 -6.71
N CYS A 100 -4.81 11.12 -6.49
CA CYS A 100 -5.78 11.34 -7.56
C CYS A 100 -5.25 12.20 -8.70
N ASN A 101 -4.25 13.05 -8.42
CA ASN A 101 -3.66 13.92 -9.44
C ASN A 101 -2.50 13.26 -10.21
N VAL A 102 -1.83 12.27 -9.62
CA VAL A 102 -0.61 11.71 -10.22
C VAL A 102 -0.70 10.24 -10.59
N ALA A 103 -1.75 9.53 -10.16
CA ALA A 103 -1.87 8.09 -10.40
C ALA A 103 -1.65 7.70 -11.86
N ASP A 104 -2.22 8.45 -12.80
CA ASP A 104 -2.11 8.18 -14.23
C ASP A 104 -0.72 8.45 -14.80
N SER A 105 0.13 9.13 -14.06
CA SER A 105 1.48 9.55 -14.50
C SER A 105 2.59 8.72 -13.89
N VAL A 106 2.27 7.83 -12.97
CA VAL A 106 3.26 7.03 -12.24
C VAL A 106 3.03 5.55 -12.45
N HIS A 107 4.07 4.76 -12.20
CA HIS A 107 3.98 3.30 -12.19
C HIS A 107 4.54 2.76 -10.88
N ILE A 108 4.02 1.63 -10.45
CA ILE A 108 4.47 0.96 -9.24
C ILE A 108 5.83 0.31 -9.51
N ILE A 109 6.82 0.64 -8.66
CA ILE A 109 8.18 0.07 -8.77
C ILE A 109 8.50 -0.91 -7.66
N GLY A 110 7.65 -1.00 -6.65
CA GLY A 110 7.83 -1.89 -5.51
C GLY A 110 6.95 -1.46 -4.35
N ASP A 111 7.28 -1.90 -3.16
CA ASP A 111 6.60 -1.46 -1.93
C ASP A 111 7.60 -1.39 -0.78
N ILE A 112 7.22 -0.68 0.29
CA ILE A 112 8.15 -0.39 1.40
C ILE A 112 8.55 -1.62 2.22
N TYR A 113 7.81 -2.71 2.12
CA TYR A 113 8.11 -3.93 2.86
C TYR A 113 9.00 -4.88 2.07
N THR A 114 8.68 -5.09 0.79
CA THR A 114 9.47 -5.95 -0.11
C THR A 114 10.75 -5.26 -0.58
N ASN A 115 10.68 -3.95 -0.83
CA ASN A 115 11.77 -3.17 -1.44
C ASN A 115 12.09 -1.92 -0.61
N PRO A 116 12.44 -2.05 0.69
CA PRO A 116 12.65 -0.87 1.54
C PRO A 116 13.75 0.06 1.05
N GLU A 117 14.72 -0.45 0.31
CA GLU A 117 15.82 0.34 -0.25
C GLU A 117 15.34 1.39 -1.24
N LEU A 118 14.23 1.15 -1.91
CA LEU A 118 13.68 2.10 -2.88
C LEU A 118 13.10 3.35 -2.23
N ALA A 119 12.80 3.29 -0.94
CA ALA A 119 12.24 4.42 -0.18
C ALA A 119 13.33 5.27 0.49
N ASN A 120 14.60 4.92 0.32
CA ASN A 120 15.72 5.67 0.88
C ASN A 120 16.20 6.74 -0.09
N ASP A 121 16.39 7.96 0.43
CA ASP A 121 16.91 9.09 -0.33
C ASP A 121 18.44 9.17 -0.11
N ASN A 122 19.16 8.33 -0.82
CA ASN A 122 20.62 8.33 -0.75
C ASN A 122 21.23 8.61 -2.12
#